data_f76e0ff9c6ff67aee8c4bdf698932fa5
#
_entry.id   f76e0ff9c6ff67aee8c4bdf698932fa5
#
_cell.length_a   1.000
_cell.length_b   1.000
_cell.length_c   1.000
_cell.angle_alpha   90.00
_cell.angle_beta   90.00
_cell.angle_gamma   90.00
#
_symmetry.space_group_name_H-M   'P 1'
#
loop_
_entity.id
_entity.type
_entity.pdbx_description
1 polymer ?
#
loop_
_entity_poly.entity_id
_entity_poly.type
_entity_poly.pdbx_seq_one_letter_code
_entity_poly.pdbx_strand_id
1 'polypeptide(L)'
;AASDKYVKLGMDTQYEVYAKILKKLSNNSFNISVIHPAINENFIPEGMNLDDFTGFIWTGSVLNIYENTPSILRQIELAKTLINKENFIFGSCWGLQVLVTAAGGKIRKNPNGLEAIVAKDIKLNNFGKIHPMYKGKNSTFDSFCWHYDDAETLPPHTTVLASNKKSKIQSINFDHKKSIIWAVQYHPEFNPVWMSGLMKQREK
;
A
#
# COMPACT_ATOMS: atom_id res chain seq x y z
N ALA A 1 14.14 11.47 -8.92
CA ALA A 1 13.07 10.53 -8.58
C ALA A 1 11.97 11.25 -7.79
N ALA A 2 10.78 10.61 -7.61
CA ALA A 2 9.71 11.21 -6.78
C ALA A 2 10.18 11.46 -5.34
N SER A 3 11.06 10.63 -4.81
CA SER A 3 11.71 10.79 -3.50
C SER A 3 12.47 12.11 -3.34
N ASP A 4 13.12 12.60 -4.40
CA ASP A 4 13.94 13.82 -4.32
C ASP A 4 13.11 15.07 -4.03
N LYS A 5 11.82 15.05 -4.42
CA LYS A 5 10.89 16.15 -4.14
C LYS A 5 10.55 16.24 -2.66
N TYR A 6 10.41 15.11 -1.96
CA TYR A 6 10.15 15.08 -0.52
C TYR A 6 11.37 15.58 0.25
N VAL A 7 12.56 15.08 -0.11
CA VAL A 7 13.82 15.51 0.52
C VAL A 7 14.04 17.02 0.37
N LYS A 8 13.77 17.60 -0.80
CA LYS A 8 13.86 19.06 -1.03
C LYS A 8 12.93 19.89 -0.16
N LEU A 9 11.83 19.30 0.31
CA LEU A 9 10.89 19.95 1.25
C LEU A 9 11.20 19.63 2.72
N GLY A 10 12.32 18.95 3.00
CA GLY A 10 12.68 18.54 4.37
C GLY A 10 11.74 17.46 4.92
N MET A 11 11.09 16.69 4.05
CA MET A 11 10.14 15.65 4.43
C MET A 11 10.77 14.27 4.31
N ASP A 12 10.34 13.38 5.19
CA ASP A 12 10.63 11.95 5.02
C ASP A 12 9.99 11.40 3.73
N THR A 13 10.66 10.47 3.10
CA THR A 13 10.07 9.65 2.05
C THR A 13 9.04 8.67 2.64
N GLN A 14 8.16 8.10 1.81
CA GLN A 14 7.15 7.17 2.30
C GLN A 14 7.76 5.95 3.01
N TYR A 15 8.84 5.39 2.49
CA TYR A 15 9.51 4.24 3.13
C TYR A 15 10.17 4.62 4.46
N GLU A 16 10.70 5.83 4.61
CA GLU A 16 11.22 6.33 5.90
C GLU A 16 10.11 6.49 6.94
N VAL A 17 8.95 7.00 6.52
CA VAL A 17 7.77 7.10 7.39
C VAL A 17 7.37 5.72 7.91
N TYR A 18 7.24 4.73 7.01
CA TYR A 18 6.94 3.34 7.41
C TYR A 18 8.01 2.76 8.33
N ALA A 19 9.28 2.94 8.01
CA ALA A 19 10.37 2.44 8.85
C ALA A 19 10.33 3.03 10.27
N LYS A 20 10.06 4.33 10.40
CA LYS A 20 9.90 5.00 11.70
C LYS A 20 8.70 4.45 12.49
N ILE A 21 7.56 4.26 11.82
CA ILE A 21 6.35 3.71 12.44
C ILE A 21 6.61 2.28 12.93
N LEU A 22 7.18 1.42 12.09
CA LEU A 22 7.48 0.03 12.43
C LEU A 22 8.47 -0.08 13.59
N LYS A 23 9.54 0.71 13.58
CA LYS A 23 10.48 0.76 14.71
C LYS A 23 9.78 1.16 16.00
N LYS A 24 8.94 2.19 15.96
CA LYS A 24 8.17 2.64 17.14
C LYS A 24 7.22 1.54 17.65
N LEU A 25 6.45 0.91 16.76
CA LEU A 25 5.47 -0.12 17.13
C LEU A 25 6.12 -1.42 17.64
N SER A 26 7.30 -1.75 17.13
CA SER A 26 8.05 -2.93 17.55
C SER A 26 9.02 -2.68 18.70
N ASN A 27 9.02 -1.48 19.31
CA ASN A 27 10.06 -1.09 20.30
C ASN A 27 11.48 -1.33 19.77
N ASN A 28 11.72 -1.02 18.49
CA ASN A 28 12.98 -1.23 17.77
C ASN A 28 13.42 -2.71 17.62
N SER A 29 12.53 -3.67 17.79
CA SER A 29 12.87 -5.09 17.64
C SER A 29 12.90 -5.56 16.18
N PHE A 30 12.35 -4.79 15.22
CA PHE A 30 12.38 -5.16 13.80
C PHE A 30 13.65 -4.69 13.10
N ASN A 31 14.29 -5.60 12.38
CA ASN A 31 15.28 -5.28 11.38
C ASN A 31 14.54 -4.90 10.07
N ILE A 32 14.76 -3.69 9.60
CA ILE A 32 14.05 -3.15 8.43
C ILE A 32 15.05 -2.92 7.31
N SER A 33 14.81 -3.54 6.17
CA SER A 33 15.56 -3.31 4.93
C SER A 33 14.63 -2.68 3.89
N VAL A 34 15.15 -1.75 3.12
CA VAL A 34 14.41 -1.05 2.07
C VAL A 34 14.97 -1.44 0.72
N ILE A 35 14.09 -1.84 -0.19
CA ILE A 35 14.42 -2.15 -1.58
C ILE A 35 13.60 -1.25 -2.53
N HIS A 36 14.16 -0.97 -3.70
CA HIS A 36 13.57 -0.02 -4.66
C HIS A 36 13.34 -0.67 -6.04
N PRO A 37 12.40 -1.63 -6.17
CA PRO A 37 12.17 -2.35 -7.43
C PRO A 37 11.67 -1.46 -8.56
N ALA A 38 11.09 -0.29 -8.24
CA ALA A 38 10.66 0.68 -9.25
C ALA A 38 11.84 1.42 -9.91
N ILE A 39 12.96 1.56 -9.23
CA ILE A 39 14.09 2.41 -9.65
C ILE A 39 15.22 1.57 -10.22
N ASN A 40 15.53 0.44 -9.60
CA ASN A 40 16.69 -0.37 -9.92
C ASN A 40 16.28 -1.79 -10.33
N GLU A 41 16.89 -2.31 -11.38
CA GLU A 41 16.70 -3.70 -11.81
C GLU A 41 17.38 -4.68 -10.84
N ASN A 42 18.53 -4.32 -10.33
CA ASN A 42 19.24 -5.03 -9.27
C ASN A 42 18.85 -4.48 -7.90
N PHE A 43 17.55 -4.54 -7.57
CA PHE A 43 16.99 -3.94 -6.38
C PHE A 43 17.20 -4.77 -5.09
N ILE A 44 17.64 -6.01 -5.21
CA ILE A 44 18.02 -6.86 -4.07
C ILE A 44 19.52 -6.70 -3.85
N PRO A 45 19.96 -6.12 -2.73
CA PRO A 45 21.38 -5.99 -2.41
C PRO A 45 22.08 -7.36 -2.39
N GLU A 46 23.37 -7.36 -2.72
CA GLU A 46 24.21 -8.54 -2.61
C GLU A 46 24.17 -9.11 -1.19
N GLY A 47 24.01 -10.42 -1.09
CA GLY A 47 23.90 -11.14 0.19
C GLY A 47 22.53 -11.05 0.88
N MET A 48 21.56 -10.30 0.32
CA MET A 48 20.20 -10.27 0.85
C MET A 48 19.37 -11.43 0.26
N ASN A 49 18.78 -12.24 1.13
CA ASN A 49 17.79 -13.24 0.73
C ASN A 49 16.39 -12.80 1.22
N LEU A 50 15.43 -12.73 0.31
CA LEU A 50 14.03 -12.36 0.66
C LEU A 50 13.36 -13.42 1.55
N ASP A 51 13.86 -14.64 1.59
CA ASP A 51 13.33 -15.70 2.46
C ASP A 51 13.70 -15.50 3.95
N ASP A 52 14.65 -14.60 4.24
CA ASP A 52 15.03 -14.27 5.64
C ASP A 52 14.05 -13.28 6.28
N PHE A 53 13.11 -12.73 5.51
CA PHE A 53 12.13 -11.75 6.00
C PHE A 53 10.79 -12.42 6.31
N THR A 54 10.22 -12.06 7.46
CA THR A 54 8.93 -12.56 7.93
C THR A 54 7.74 -11.72 7.43
N GLY A 55 7.99 -10.55 6.86
CA GLY A 55 6.93 -9.70 6.36
C GLY A 55 7.42 -8.60 5.41
N PHE A 56 6.49 -8.13 4.58
CA PHE A 56 6.78 -7.12 3.57
C PHE A 56 5.74 -6.00 3.63
N ILE A 57 6.20 -4.76 3.44
CA ILE A 57 5.32 -3.61 3.29
C ILE A 57 5.55 -2.97 1.93
N TRP A 58 4.47 -2.82 1.17
CA TRP A 58 4.47 -2.13 -0.12
C TRP A 58 3.86 -0.74 0.04
N THR A 59 4.68 0.29 -0.19
CA THR A 59 4.28 1.69 -0.02
C THR A 59 3.50 2.21 -1.21
N GLY A 60 2.95 3.42 -1.09
CA GLY A 60 2.33 4.14 -2.19
C GLY A 60 3.29 4.54 -3.31
N SER A 61 2.74 4.87 -4.49
CA SER A 61 3.46 5.37 -5.65
C SER A 61 2.57 6.30 -6.47
N VAL A 62 3.20 7.03 -7.40
CA VAL A 62 2.53 7.87 -8.42
C VAL A 62 2.34 7.14 -9.77
N LEU A 63 2.67 5.86 -9.83
CA LEU A 63 2.55 5.06 -11.05
C LEU A 63 1.10 4.62 -11.28
N ASN A 64 0.76 4.32 -12.53
CA ASN A 64 -0.52 3.72 -12.93
C ASN A 64 -0.27 2.30 -13.43
N ILE A 65 -0.89 1.31 -12.79
CA ILE A 65 -0.55 -0.11 -13.01
C ILE A 65 -0.74 -0.58 -14.44
N TYR A 66 -1.70 0.00 -15.16
CA TYR A 66 -2.03 -0.33 -16.54
C TYR A 66 -1.07 0.26 -17.59
N GLU A 67 -0.09 1.07 -17.19
CA GLU A 67 0.96 1.56 -18.09
C GLU A 67 1.98 0.46 -18.46
N ASN A 68 2.06 -0.61 -17.67
CA ASN A 68 2.89 -1.79 -17.95
C ASN A 68 4.37 -1.47 -18.25
N THR A 69 4.91 -0.42 -17.67
CA THR A 69 6.33 -0.10 -17.83
C THR A 69 7.21 -1.19 -17.22
N PRO A 70 8.48 -1.33 -17.64
CA PRO A 70 9.39 -2.32 -17.05
C PRO A 70 9.48 -2.24 -15.52
N SER A 71 9.45 -1.03 -14.96
CA SER A 71 9.46 -0.82 -13.50
C SER A 71 8.18 -1.32 -12.82
N ILE A 72 7.02 -1.23 -13.47
CA ILE A 72 5.74 -1.73 -12.97
C ILE A 72 5.72 -3.25 -13.05
N LEU A 73 6.08 -3.82 -14.21
CA LEU A 73 6.11 -5.26 -14.42
C LEU A 73 7.07 -5.94 -13.43
N ARG A 74 8.23 -5.38 -13.17
CA ARG A 74 9.18 -5.87 -12.17
C ARG A 74 8.58 -5.92 -10.76
N GLN A 75 7.81 -4.90 -10.37
CA GLN A 75 7.12 -4.90 -9.09
C GLN A 75 6.02 -5.95 -9.01
N ILE A 76 5.26 -6.16 -10.09
CA ILE A 76 4.24 -7.20 -10.16
C ILE A 76 4.88 -8.60 -10.04
N GLU A 77 5.99 -8.85 -10.73
CA GLU A 77 6.71 -10.14 -10.64
C GLU A 77 7.30 -10.37 -9.24
N LEU A 78 7.87 -9.35 -8.61
CA LEU A 78 8.28 -9.45 -7.22
C LEU A 78 7.10 -9.79 -6.31
N ALA A 79 5.97 -9.10 -6.48
CA ALA A 79 4.78 -9.38 -5.69
C ALA A 79 4.26 -10.82 -5.91
N LYS A 80 4.23 -11.32 -7.16
CA LYS A 80 3.90 -12.72 -7.46
C LYS A 80 4.83 -13.70 -6.73
N THR A 81 6.12 -13.40 -6.69
CA THR A 81 7.10 -14.22 -5.97
C THR A 81 6.77 -14.26 -4.48
N LEU A 82 6.50 -13.10 -3.87
CA LEU A 82 6.26 -12.98 -2.44
C LEU A 82 4.93 -13.59 -1.99
N ILE A 83 3.84 -13.38 -2.73
CA ILE A 83 2.53 -13.95 -2.38
C ILE A 83 2.47 -15.47 -2.51
N ASN A 84 3.39 -16.07 -3.28
CA ASN A 84 3.48 -17.52 -3.46
C ASN A 84 4.27 -18.24 -2.35
N LYS A 85 4.86 -17.49 -1.43
CA LYS A 85 5.60 -17.99 -0.26
C LYS A 85 4.75 -17.85 1.01
N GLU A 86 5.30 -18.20 2.16
CA GLU A 86 4.66 -18.04 3.45
C GLU A 86 5.05 -16.69 4.06
N ASN A 87 4.32 -15.61 3.71
CA ASN A 87 4.65 -14.24 4.09
C ASN A 87 3.46 -13.49 4.70
N PHE A 88 3.77 -12.50 5.56
CA PHE A 88 2.83 -11.45 5.93
C PHE A 88 3.10 -10.23 5.04
N ILE A 89 2.09 -9.80 4.27
CA ILE A 89 2.26 -8.69 3.32
C ILE A 89 1.22 -7.61 3.59
N PHE A 90 1.68 -6.38 3.76
CA PHE A 90 0.82 -5.22 3.85
C PHE A 90 1.05 -4.28 2.66
N GLY A 91 -0.02 -3.81 2.04
CA GLY A 91 0.04 -2.84 0.94
C GLY A 91 -0.82 -1.60 1.19
N SER A 92 -0.27 -0.39 0.97
CA SER A 92 -1.07 0.83 0.97
C SER A 92 -1.08 1.49 -0.40
N CYS A 93 -2.25 1.96 -0.82
CA CYS A 93 -2.48 2.66 -2.09
C CYS A 93 -1.93 1.88 -3.29
N TRP A 94 -0.80 2.27 -3.85
CA TRP A 94 -0.10 1.52 -4.90
C TRP A 94 0.18 0.07 -4.51
N GLY A 95 0.54 -0.17 -3.24
CA GLY A 95 0.79 -1.52 -2.72
C GLY A 95 -0.46 -2.42 -2.84
N LEU A 96 -1.66 -1.92 -2.55
CA LEU A 96 -2.90 -2.64 -2.79
C LEU A 96 -3.03 -3.00 -4.28
N GLN A 97 -2.77 -2.05 -5.17
CA GLN A 97 -2.94 -2.23 -6.61
C GLN A 97 -1.98 -3.28 -7.17
N VAL A 98 -0.72 -3.24 -6.75
CA VAL A 98 0.29 -4.25 -7.13
C VAL A 98 -0.10 -5.64 -6.65
N LEU A 99 -0.51 -5.77 -5.38
CA LEU A 99 -0.87 -7.07 -4.78
C LEU A 99 -2.13 -7.66 -5.42
N VAL A 100 -3.15 -6.82 -5.67
CA VAL A 100 -4.37 -7.24 -6.39
C VAL A 100 -4.01 -7.74 -7.79
N THR A 101 -3.19 -7.01 -8.53
CA THR A 101 -2.77 -7.39 -9.89
C THR A 101 -1.93 -8.68 -9.89
N ALA A 102 -0.98 -8.79 -8.97
CA ALA A 102 -0.14 -9.98 -8.84
C ALA A 102 -0.94 -11.25 -8.53
N ALA A 103 -2.05 -11.12 -7.80
CA ALA A 103 -2.93 -12.21 -7.46
C ALA A 103 -4.07 -12.46 -8.48
N GLY A 104 -4.05 -11.78 -9.64
CA GLY A 104 -4.98 -12.00 -10.75
C GLY A 104 -6.22 -11.11 -10.76
N GLY A 105 -6.30 -10.12 -9.89
CA GLY A 105 -7.32 -9.07 -9.95
C GLY A 105 -6.99 -8.00 -11.00
N LYS A 106 -7.84 -6.98 -11.10
CA LYS A 106 -7.68 -5.87 -12.07
C LYS A 106 -7.87 -4.53 -11.38
N ILE A 107 -7.08 -3.57 -11.83
CA ILE A 107 -7.16 -2.16 -11.43
C ILE A 107 -7.63 -1.32 -12.60
N ARG A 108 -8.41 -0.30 -12.31
CA ARG A 108 -8.92 0.67 -13.30
C ARG A 108 -8.84 2.09 -12.75
N LYS A 109 -9.05 3.06 -13.61
CA LYS A 109 -9.38 4.42 -13.16
C LYS A 109 -10.67 4.41 -12.36
N ASN A 110 -10.68 5.05 -11.20
CA ASN A 110 -11.86 5.15 -10.37
C ASN A 110 -12.96 5.93 -11.13
N PRO A 111 -14.13 5.33 -11.36
CA PRO A 111 -15.22 6.00 -12.09
C PRO A 111 -15.76 7.23 -11.35
N ASN A 112 -15.52 7.31 -10.04
CA ASN A 112 -15.85 8.48 -9.21
C ASN A 112 -14.74 9.54 -9.20
N GLY A 113 -13.68 9.35 -10.00
CA GLY A 113 -12.54 10.25 -10.14
C GLY A 113 -11.59 10.23 -8.92
N LEU A 114 -10.72 11.23 -8.85
CA LEU A 114 -9.72 11.37 -7.80
C LEU A 114 -10.35 11.39 -6.40
N GLU A 115 -9.80 10.58 -5.49
CA GLU A 115 -9.98 10.71 -4.05
C GLU A 115 -8.67 11.24 -3.46
N ALA A 116 -8.71 12.45 -2.89
CA ALA A 116 -7.52 13.15 -2.44
C ALA A 116 -7.72 13.81 -1.08
N ILE A 117 -6.60 13.99 -0.41
CA ILE A 117 -6.43 14.59 0.90
C ILE A 117 -7.03 13.71 1.99
N VAL A 118 -8.35 13.54 2.02
CA VAL A 118 -9.06 12.73 3.03
C VAL A 118 -10.11 11.85 2.37
N ALA A 119 -9.96 10.54 2.50
CA ALA A 119 -11.02 9.57 2.28
C ALA A 119 -11.97 9.63 3.48
N LYS A 120 -13.13 10.23 3.26
CA LYS A 120 -14.13 10.43 4.31
C LYS A 120 -15.05 9.26 4.46
N ASP A 121 -15.57 9.09 5.68
CA ASP A 121 -16.60 8.10 6.01
C ASP A 121 -16.26 6.69 5.54
N ILE A 122 -15.01 6.26 5.73
CA ILE A 122 -14.63 4.86 5.49
C ILE A 122 -15.37 4.01 6.52
N LYS A 123 -16.24 3.12 6.02
CA LYS A 123 -17.10 2.26 6.85
C LYS A 123 -16.62 0.83 6.82
N LEU A 124 -16.38 0.27 8.00
CA LEU A 124 -16.13 -1.16 8.17
C LEU A 124 -17.44 -1.93 7.96
N ASN A 125 -17.39 -2.98 7.14
CA ASN A 125 -18.46 -3.96 7.09
C ASN A 125 -18.35 -4.95 8.26
N ASN A 126 -19.22 -5.97 8.29
CA ASN A 126 -19.21 -6.95 9.39
C ASN A 126 -17.88 -7.71 9.50
N PHE A 127 -17.22 -8.02 8.40
CA PHE A 127 -15.88 -8.65 8.41
C PHE A 127 -14.81 -7.67 8.92
N GLY A 128 -14.83 -6.42 8.46
CA GLY A 128 -13.89 -5.40 8.91
C GLY A 128 -13.98 -5.13 10.42
N LYS A 129 -15.18 -5.11 10.99
CA LYS A 129 -15.39 -4.86 12.43
C LYS A 129 -14.73 -5.89 13.35
N ILE A 130 -14.58 -7.13 12.89
CA ILE A 130 -13.96 -8.22 13.67
C ILE A 130 -12.53 -8.52 13.22
N HIS A 131 -12.07 -7.86 12.16
CA HIS A 131 -10.74 -8.14 11.59
C HIS A 131 -9.62 -7.55 12.46
N PRO A 132 -8.53 -8.28 12.73
CA PRO A 132 -7.43 -7.84 13.59
C PRO A 132 -6.81 -6.50 13.19
N MET A 133 -6.74 -6.20 11.88
CA MET A 133 -6.21 -4.92 11.36
C MET A 133 -6.96 -3.70 11.92
N TYR A 134 -8.22 -3.86 12.32
CA TYR A 134 -9.09 -2.77 12.81
C TYR A 134 -9.37 -2.83 14.30
N LYS A 135 -8.63 -3.67 15.04
CA LYS A 135 -8.79 -3.78 16.50
C LYS A 135 -8.65 -2.40 17.16
N GLY A 136 -9.68 -1.98 17.88
CA GLY A 136 -9.73 -0.67 18.54
C GLY A 136 -10.07 0.53 17.66
N LYS A 137 -10.33 0.31 16.35
CA LYS A 137 -10.76 1.37 15.43
C LYS A 137 -12.27 1.54 15.44
N ASN A 138 -12.76 2.76 15.30
CA ASN A 138 -14.18 3.02 15.10
C ASN A 138 -14.69 2.38 13.80
N SER A 139 -15.95 1.96 13.79
CA SER A 139 -16.57 1.35 12.60
C SER A 139 -16.71 2.30 11.41
N THR A 140 -16.60 3.60 11.65
CA THR A 140 -16.50 4.65 10.62
C THR A 140 -15.35 5.57 11.01
N PHE A 141 -14.49 5.89 10.04
CA PHE A 141 -13.32 6.74 10.24
C PHE A 141 -12.91 7.44 8.96
N ASP A 142 -12.12 8.48 9.08
CA ASP A 142 -11.45 9.16 7.98
C ASP A 142 -9.97 8.78 7.93
N SER A 143 -9.36 8.83 6.74
CA SER A 143 -7.93 8.60 6.55
C SER A 143 -7.38 9.45 5.41
N PHE A 144 -6.09 9.77 5.45
CA PHE A 144 -5.43 10.46 4.33
C PHE A 144 -5.39 9.55 3.10
N CYS A 145 -5.53 10.15 1.93
CA CYS A 145 -5.48 9.44 0.66
C CYS A 145 -5.03 10.34 -0.50
N TRP A 146 -4.52 9.71 -1.55
CA TRP A 146 -4.34 10.34 -2.86
C TRP A 146 -4.27 9.26 -3.93
N HIS A 147 -5.39 8.95 -4.57
CA HIS A 147 -5.43 7.93 -5.62
C HIS A 147 -6.46 8.26 -6.71
N TYR A 148 -6.09 7.92 -7.94
CA TYR A 148 -6.94 8.03 -9.13
C TYR A 148 -7.58 6.70 -9.50
N ASP A 149 -7.01 5.61 -9.01
CA ASP A 149 -7.34 4.25 -9.42
C ASP A 149 -7.98 3.49 -8.26
N ASP A 150 -8.82 2.50 -8.59
CA ASP A 150 -9.38 1.55 -7.64
C ASP A 150 -9.33 0.11 -8.19
N ALA A 151 -9.57 -0.88 -7.35
CA ALA A 151 -9.69 -2.25 -7.80
C ALA A 151 -11.04 -2.45 -8.52
N GLU A 152 -10.98 -2.93 -9.77
CA GLU A 152 -12.14 -3.29 -10.59
C GLU A 152 -12.62 -4.70 -10.25
N THR A 153 -11.70 -5.65 -10.23
CA THR A 153 -11.94 -7.03 -9.79
C THR A 153 -10.91 -7.45 -8.76
N LEU A 154 -11.35 -8.23 -7.82
CA LEU A 154 -10.48 -8.73 -6.74
C LEU A 154 -10.02 -10.16 -7.02
N PRO A 155 -8.86 -10.57 -6.48
CA PRO A 155 -8.42 -11.96 -6.51
C PRO A 155 -9.46 -12.90 -5.87
N PRO A 156 -9.44 -14.20 -6.24
CA PRO A 156 -10.24 -15.20 -5.54
C PRO A 156 -10.03 -15.16 -4.02
N HIS A 157 -11.07 -15.49 -3.26
CA HIS A 157 -11.04 -15.56 -1.79
C HIS A 157 -10.71 -14.24 -1.08
N THR A 158 -10.88 -13.11 -1.78
CA THR A 158 -10.69 -11.79 -1.17
C THR A 158 -11.92 -11.35 -0.38
N THR A 159 -11.70 -10.89 0.85
CA THR A 159 -12.71 -10.26 1.69
C THR A 159 -12.51 -8.74 1.67
N VAL A 160 -13.52 -8.00 1.23
CA VAL A 160 -13.56 -6.54 1.41
C VAL A 160 -13.87 -6.26 2.88
N LEU A 161 -13.11 -5.38 3.51
CA LEU A 161 -13.25 -5.03 4.93
C LEU A 161 -13.88 -3.65 5.14
N ALA A 162 -13.57 -2.71 4.23
CA ALA A 162 -14.05 -1.34 4.32
C ALA A 162 -14.33 -0.74 2.94
N SER A 163 -15.24 0.23 2.92
CA SER A 163 -15.62 1.00 1.73
C SER A 163 -16.05 2.41 2.12
N ASN A 164 -16.12 3.32 1.14
CA ASN A 164 -16.78 4.61 1.29
C ASN A 164 -17.55 4.98 0.02
N LYS A 165 -18.11 6.19 -0.01
CA LYS A 165 -18.90 6.66 -1.16
C LYS A 165 -18.04 6.79 -2.44
N LYS A 166 -16.75 7.11 -2.30
CA LYS A 166 -15.82 7.37 -3.41
C LYS A 166 -15.19 6.08 -3.96
N SER A 167 -14.84 5.14 -3.10
CA SER A 167 -14.28 3.85 -3.45
C SER A 167 -14.97 2.71 -2.72
N LYS A 168 -15.45 1.72 -3.48
CA LYS A 168 -16.11 0.54 -2.91
C LYS A 168 -15.13 -0.40 -2.22
N ILE A 169 -13.84 -0.25 -2.49
CA ILE A 169 -12.77 -1.07 -1.95
C ILE A 169 -11.73 -0.15 -1.31
N GLN A 170 -11.92 0.10 -0.02
CA GLN A 170 -10.96 0.87 0.79
C GLN A 170 -9.98 -0.03 1.54
N SER A 171 -10.36 -1.27 1.81
CA SER A 171 -9.45 -2.27 2.34
C SER A 171 -9.91 -3.69 2.07
N ILE A 172 -8.94 -4.56 1.97
CA ILE A 172 -9.12 -5.98 1.70
C ILE A 172 -8.20 -6.84 2.56
N ASN A 173 -8.64 -8.07 2.76
CA ASN A 173 -7.83 -9.19 3.21
C ASN A 173 -8.01 -10.34 2.22
N PHE A 174 -6.92 -11.00 1.86
CA PHE A 174 -6.97 -12.27 1.15
C PHE A 174 -5.77 -13.12 1.51
N ASP A 175 -5.96 -14.43 1.45
CA ASP A 175 -4.92 -15.40 1.59
C ASP A 175 -4.55 -15.94 0.19
N HIS A 176 -3.28 -16.07 -0.08
CA HIS A 176 -2.78 -16.67 -1.30
C HIS A 176 -1.77 -17.75 -0.94
N LYS A 177 -2.12 -19.02 -1.22
CA LYS A 177 -1.37 -20.17 -0.68
C LYS A 177 -1.26 -20.09 0.85
N LYS A 178 -0.07 -19.78 1.37
CA LYS A 178 0.18 -19.63 2.80
C LYS A 178 0.45 -18.17 3.20
N SER A 179 0.46 -17.23 2.26
CA SER A 179 0.65 -15.82 2.56
C SER A 179 -0.63 -15.16 3.01
N ILE A 180 -0.53 -14.30 4.00
CA ILE A 180 -1.60 -13.46 4.52
C ILE A 180 -1.38 -12.04 4.00
N ILE A 181 -2.31 -11.53 3.21
CA ILE A 181 -2.22 -10.23 2.56
C ILE A 181 -3.30 -9.29 3.08
N TRP A 182 -2.88 -8.19 3.68
CA TRP A 182 -3.74 -7.08 4.08
C TRP A 182 -3.41 -5.86 3.24
N ALA A 183 -4.42 -5.20 2.71
CA ALA A 183 -4.15 -4.01 1.92
C ALA A 183 -5.24 -2.94 2.08
N VAL A 184 -4.82 -1.68 1.97
CA VAL A 184 -5.67 -0.50 2.09
C VAL A 184 -5.44 0.45 0.91
N GLN A 185 -6.50 1.13 0.45
CA GLN A 185 -6.39 2.11 -0.63
C GLN A 185 -5.96 3.48 -0.11
N TYR A 186 -6.24 3.77 1.15
CA TYR A 186 -5.81 4.98 1.85
C TYR A 186 -4.38 4.86 2.40
N HIS A 187 -3.90 5.93 3.03
CA HIS A 187 -2.56 6.03 3.59
C HIS A 187 -2.61 6.12 5.13
N PRO A 188 -2.53 5.01 5.86
CA PRO A 188 -2.55 5.02 7.32
C PRO A 188 -1.28 5.64 7.93
N GLU A 189 -0.20 5.70 7.14
CA GLU A 189 1.08 6.26 7.53
C GLU A 189 1.18 7.78 7.44
N PHE A 190 0.26 8.44 6.71
CA PHE A 190 0.31 9.88 6.54
C PHE A 190 -0.20 10.62 7.78
N ASN A 191 0.39 11.76 8.03
CA ASN A 191 -0.05 12.75 9.01
C ASN A 191 -0.33 14.10 8.32
N PRO A 192 -0.91 15.09 9.02
CA PRO A 192 -1.24 16.40 8.43
C PRO A 192 -0.04 17.11 7.81
N VAL A 193 1.14 17.01 8.43
CA VAL A 193 2.37 17.65 7.92
C VAL A 193 2.79 17.03 6.60
N TRP A 194 2.79 15.68 6.53
CA TRP A 194 3.15 14.95 5.31
C TRP A 194 2.15 15.23 4.18
N MET A 195 0.85 15.23 4.49
CA MET A 195 -0.19 15.55 3.51
C MET A 195 -0.06 17.00 2.99
N SER A 196 0.22 17.97 3.86
CA SER A 196 0.47 19.36 3.45
C SER A 196 1.65 19.46 2.46
N GLY A 197 2.73 18.75 2.72
CA GLY A 197 3.87 18.70 1.78
C GLY A 197 3.52 18.04 0.44
N LEU A 198 2.73 16.97 0.46
CA LEU A 198 2.23 16.34 -0.77
C LEU A 198 1.36 17.31 -1.58
N MET A 199 0.48 18.07 -0.94
CA MET A 199 -0.35 19.08 -1.59
C MET A 199 0.51 20.15 -2.26
N LYS A 200 1.51 20.70 -1.58
CA LYS A 200 2.47 21.66 -2.15
C LYS A 200 3.20 21.13 -3.38
N GLN A 201 3.52 19.84 -3.41
CA GLN A 201 4.14 19.23 -4.60
C GLN A 201 3.20 19.11 -5.79
N ARG A 202 1.88 19.15 -5.55
CA ARG A 202 0.84 18.99 -6.56
C ARG A 202 0.20 20.33 -6.98
N GLU A 203 0.54 21.42 -6.31
CA GLU A 203 0.22 22.77 -6.79
C GLU A 203 0.95 23.01 -8.12
N LYS A 204 0.17 23.34 -9.15
CA LYS A 204 0.68 23.68 -10.50
C LYS A 204 0.72 25.18 -10.68
#